data_725c458f8ea91aa94cef06b885768536
#
_entry.id   725c458f8ea91aa94cef06b885768536
#
_cell.length_a   1.000
_cell.length_b   1.000
_cell.length_c   1.000
_cell.angle_alpha   90.00
_cell.angle_beta   90.00
_cell.angle_gamma   90.00
#
_symmetry.space_group_name_H-M   'P 1'
#
loop_
_entity.id
_entity.type
_entity.pdbx_description
1 polymer ?
#
loop_
_entity_poly.entity_id
_entity_poly.type
_entity_poly.pdbx_seq_one_letter_code
_entity_poly.pdbx_strand_id
1 'polypeptide(L)'
;PYSNNVLKRTVSTPKLYFYDSGIVCYLTRWSSPETAMEGAMSGALLENYTVAEIIKTYQNAGQEPFLYYYRDKDAREIDLILERDGKLFPIEIKKMASPPKKLTKVFDLIDKSPLQRGTGAILCMADQLGAFDQNNLIVPISLI
;
A
#
# COMPACT_ATOMS: atom_id res chain seq x y z
N PRO A 1 -7.77 -8.07 -6.11
CA PRO A 1 -8.01 -8.40 -4.70
C PRO A 1 -7.31 -9.72 -4.33
N TYR A 2 -6.79 -9.80 -3.11
CA TYR A 2 -6.33 -11.07 -2.56
C TYR A 2 -7.56 -11.90 -2.17
N SER A 3 -7.76 -13.02 -2.81
CA SER A 3 -8.86 -13.95 -2.51
C SER A 3 -8.30 -15.31 -2.18
N ASN A 4 -8.51 -15.71 -0.94
CA ASN A 4 -8.31 -17.07 -0.50
C ASN A 4 -9.69 -17.64 -0.15
N ASN A 5 -9.96 -18.90 -0.46
CA ASN A 5 -11.25 -19.56 -0.23
C ASN A 5 -11.79 -19.45 1.21
N VAL A 6 -10.95 -19.07 2.17
CA VAL A 6 -11.33 -18.80 3.56
C VAL A 6 -12.03 -17.46 3.75
N LEU A 7 -11.87 -16.52 2.81
CA LEU A 7 -12.38 -15.16 2.92
C LEU A 7 -13.59 -14.92 1.98
N LYS A 8 -14.66 -15.65 2.18
CA LYS A 8 -15.96 -15.45 1.48
C LYS A 8 -16.56 -14.04 1.56
N ARG A 9 -15.83 -13.06 2.11
CA ARG A 9 -16.26 -11.68 2.34
C ARG A 9 -15.45 -10.63 1.57
N THR A 10 -14.52 -11.04 0.70
CA THR A 10 -13.73 -10.10 -0.10
C THR A 10 -14.55 -9.43 -1.18
N VAL A 11 -14.37 -8.13 -1.34
CA VAL A 11 -14.87 -7.37 -2.49
C VAL A 11 -13.97 -7.67 -3.69
N SER A 12 -14.57 -8.08 -4.82
CA SER A 12 -13.82 -8.52 -6.01
C SER A 12 -13.57 -7.41 -7.04
N THR A 13 -13.97 -6.17 -6.76
CA THR A 13 -13.77 -5.03 -7.67
C THR A 13 -12.29 -4.70 -7.76
N PRO A 14 -11.65 -4.73 -8.94
CA PRO A 14 -10.23 -4.39 -9.05
C PRO A 14 -9.98 -2.92 -8.72
N LYS A 15 -8.81 -2.62 -8.12
CA LYS A 15 -8.27 -1.26 -8.04
C LYS A 15 -7.50 -0.96 -9.32
N LEU A 16 -7.67 0.23 -9.85
CA LEU A 16 -6.93 0.74 -11.00
C LEU A 16 -5.83 1.67 -10.50
N TYR A 17 -4.60 1.43 -10.95
CA TYR A 17 -3.47 2.29 -10.73
C TYR A 17 -2.87 2.74 -12.06
N PHE A 18 -2.49 4.00 -12.14
CA PHE A 18 -1.77 4.54 -13.28
C PHE A 18 -0.26 4.34 -13.06
N TYR A 19 0.40 3.85 -14.08
CA TYR A 19 1.85 3.64 -14.03
C TYR A 19 2.65 4.94 -13.92
N ASP A 20 2.08 6.04 -14.44
CA ASP A 20 2.64 7.38 -14.38
C ASP A 20 1.67 8.32 -13.64
N SER A 21 2.07 8.75 -12.45
CA SER A 21 1.29 9.68 -11.63
C SER A 21 1.21 11.09 -12.25
N GLY A 22 2.16 11.46 -13.12
CA GLY A 22 2.12 12.72 -13.86
C GLY A 22 0.92 12.78 -14.82
N ILE A 23 0.57 11.66 -15.45
CA ILE A 23 -0.64 11.57 -16.28
C ILE A 23 -1.89 11.79 -15.44
N VAL A 24 -1.96 11.22 -14.23
CA VAL A 24 -3.08 11.46 -13.31
C VAL A 24 -3.20 12.94 -12.96
N CYS A 25 -2.09 13.57 -12.58
CA CYS A 25 -2.06 15.01 -12.27
C CYS A 25 -2.49 15.86 -13.47
N TYR A 26 -2.02 15.54 -14.66
CA TYR A 26 -2.41 16.23 -15.90
C TYR A 26 -3.91 16.12 -16.17
N LEU A 27 -4.47 14.91 -16.11
CA LEU A 27 -5.89 14.66 -16.38
C LEU A 27 -6.80 15.28 -15.31
N THR A 28 -6.33 15.37 -14.07
CA THR A 28 -7.05 15.99 -12.95
C THR A 28 -6.73 17.47 -12.78
N ARG A 29 -5.94 18.06 -13.70
CA ARG A 29 -5.59 19.50 -13.78
C ARG A 29 -4.82 20.03 -12.57
N TRP A 30 -4.00 19.19 -11.94
CA TRP A 30 -3.03 19.64 -10.94
C TRP A 30 -1.79 20.19 -11.65
N SER A 31 -1.48 21.47 -11.41
CA SER A 31 -0.42 22.20 -12.14
C SER A 31 0.97 22.05 -11.49
N SER A 32 1.03 21.62 -10.24
CA SER A 32 2.29 21.39 -9.54
C SER A 32 2.16 20.28 -8.50
N PRO A 33 3.29 19.67 -8.07
CA PRO A 33 3.29 18.67 -7.00
C PRO A 33 2.70 19.20 -5.68
N GLU A 34 2.98 20.47 -5.34
CA GLU A 34 2.51 21.10 -4.11
C GLU A 34 0.97 21.16 -4.09
N THR A 35 0.37 21.68 -5.17
CA THR A 35 -1.09 21.78 -5.28
C THR A 35 -1.76 20.39 -5.33
N ALA A 36 -1.14 19.41 -5.97
CA ALA A 36 -1.61 18.03 -5.99
C ALA A 36 -1.58 17.41 -4.59
N MET A 37 -0.52 17.68 -3.83
CA MET A 37 -0.37 17.15 -2.46
C MET A 37 -1.28 17.85 -1.44
N GLU A 38 -1.73 19.07 -1.70
CA GLU A 38 -2.71 19.78 -0.85
C GLU A 38 -4.16 19.45 -1.23
N GLY A 39 -4.37 18.94 -2.41
CA GLY A 39 -5.70 18.65 -2.96
C GLY A 39 -6.43 17.51 -2.23
N ALA A 40 -7.75 17.48 -2.39
CA ALA A 40 -8.63 16.46 -1.80
C ALA A 40 -8.29 15.01 -2.22
N MET A 41 -7.66 14.84 -3.38
CA MET A 41 -7.24 13.52 -3.90
C MET A 41 -5.80 13.16 -3.54
N SER A 42 -5.12 13.96 -2.73
CA SER A 42 -3.70 13.77 -2.44
C SER A 42 -3.35 12.40 -1.82
N GLY A 43 -4.25 11.83 -1.02
CA GLY A 43 -4.08 10.47 -0.49
C GLY A 43 -4.10 9.41 -1.59
N ALA A 44 -5.06 9.49 -2.50
CA ALA A 44 -5.16 8.56 -3.63
C ALA A 44 -3.99 8.73 -4.63
N LEU A 45 -3.53 9.97 -4.85
CA LEU A 45 -2.35 10.23 -5.68
C LEU A 45 -1.09 9.64 -5.05
N LEU A 46 -0.92 9.78 -3.73
CA LEU A 46 0.21 9.20 -3.01
C LEU A 46 0.17 7.67 -3.05
N GLU A 47 -1.01 7.06 -2.87
CA GLU A 47 -1.20 5.61 -3.02
C GLU A 47 -0.82 5.16 -4.42
N ASN A 48 -1.34 5.82 -5.47
CA ASN A 48 -1.01 5.51 -6.85
C ASN A 48 0.51 5.63 -7.13
N TYR A 49 1.13 6.72 -6.69
CA TYR A 49 2.57 6.94 -6.83
C TYR A 49 3.35 5.80 -6.17
N THR A 50 3.05 5.50 -4.92
CA THR A 50 3.76 4.48 -4.13
C THR A 50 3.65 3.10 -4.77
N VAL A 51 2.46 2.69 -5.22
CA VAL A 51 2.25 1.40 -5.89
C VAL A 51 3.01 1.36 -7.21
N ALA A 52 3.00 2.45 -8.00
CA ALA A 52 3.73 2.53 -9.25
C ALA A 52 5.25 2.42 -9.04
N GLU A 53 5.81 3.10 -8.03
CA GLU A 53 7.25 3.01 -7.72
C GLU A 53 7.66 1.61 -7.23
N ILE A 54 6.83 0.94 -6.43
CA ILE A 54 7.08 -0.46 -6.05
C ILE A 54 7.14 -1.34 -7.29
N ILE A 55 6.18 -1.23 -8.21
CA ILE A 55 6.15 -2.02 -9.44
C ILE A 55 7.40 -1.75 -10.28
N LYS A 56 7.77 -0.48 -10.48
CA LYS A 56 8.96 -0.08 -11.25
C LYS A 56 10.24 -0.63 -10.62
N THR A 57 10.36 -0.58 -9.30
CA THR A 57 11.53 -1.11 -8.57
C THR A 57 11.72 -2.60 -8.85
N TYR A 58 10.65 -3.39 -8.80
CA TYR A 58 10.71 -4.81 -9.16
C TYR A 58 11.05 -5.03 -10.62
N GLN A 59 10.40 -4.30 -11.53
CA GLN A 59 10.63 -4.43 -12.97
C GLN A 59 12.05 -4.03 -13.36
N ASN A 60 12.60 -2.97 -12.76
CA ASN A 60 13.99 -2.57 -12.97
C ASN A 60 14.99 -3.64 -12.50
N ALA A 61 14.61 -4.45 -11.52
CA ALA A 61 15.35 -5.63 -11.08
C ALA A 61 15.09 -6.89 -11.93
N GLY A 62 14.31 -6.79 -13.01
CA GLY A 62 13.93 -7.91 -13.86
C GLY A 62 12.95 -8.89 -13.19
N GLN A 63 12.20 -8.42 -12.19
CA GLN A 63 11.23 -9.21 -11.42
C GLN A 63 9.82 -8.68 -11.62
N GLU A 64 8.84 -9.55 -11.42
CA GLU A 64 7.41 -9.18 -11.38
C GLU A 64 6.90 -9.34 -9.95
N PRO A 65 6.37 -8.28 -9.32
CA PRO A 65 5.85 -8.40 -7.97
C PRO A 65 4.45 -9.01 -7.97
N PHE A 66 4.18 -9.93 -7.05
CA PHE A 66 2.83 -10.42 -6.78
C PHE A 66 2.16 -9.49 -5.78
N LEU A 67 1.39 -8.53 -6.30
CA LEU A 67 0.72 -7.49 -5.53
C LEU A 67 -0.79 -7.71 -5.51
N TYR A 68 -1.35 -7.59 -4.32
CA TYR A 68 -2.78 -7.70 -4.06
C TYR A 68 -3.23 -6.56 -3.15
N TYR A 69 -4.52 -6.38 -2.99
CA TYR A 69 -5.10 -5.60 -1.91
C TYR A 69 -6.18 -6.43 -1.21
N TYR A 70 -6.54 -6.05 -0.02
CA TYR A 70 -7.63 -6.66 0.71
C TYR A 70 -8.71 -5.63 1.02
N ARG A 71 -9.97 -5.96 0.79
CA ARG A 71 -11.10 -5.19 1.27
C ARG A 71 -12.26 -6.13 1.57
N ASP A 72 -12.87 -5.99 2.74
CA ASP A 72 -14.03 -6.78 3.13
C ASP A 72 -15.33 -5.96 3.08
N LYS A 73 -16.44 -6.63 3.38
CA LYS A 73 -17.78 -6.01 3.41
C LYS A 73 -17.95 -5.00 4.54
N ASP A 74 -17.12 -5.08 5.57
CA ASP A 74 -17.10 -4.17 6.72
C ASP A 74 -16.21 -2.94 6.45
N ALA A 75 -15.80 -2.73 5.18
CA ALA A 75 -14.93 -1.67 4.70
C ALA A 75 -13.53 -1.66 5.36
N ARG A 76 -13.09 -2.80 5.94
CA ARG A 76 -11.71 -2.93 6.39
C ARG A 76 -10.85 -3.22 5.18
N GLU A 77 -9.78 -2.48 5.04
CA GLU A 77 -8.92 -2.50 3.86
C GLU A 77 -7.45 -2.60 4.26
N ILE A 78 -6.67 -3.33 3.47
CA ILE A 78 -5.22 -3.26 3.44
C ILE A 78 -4.87 -2.75 2.04
N ASP A 79 -4.20 -1.62 1.97
CA ASP A 79 -3.95 -0.90 0.73
C ASP A 79 -3.17 -1.77 -0.26
N LEU A 80 -2.15 -2.50 0.22
CA LEU A 80 -1.33 -3.39 -0.59
C LEU A 80 -0.87 -4.61 0.21
N ILE A 81 -0.79 -5.75 -0.46
CA ILE A 81 -0.20 -6.98 0.07
C ILE A 81 0.81 -7.47 -0.94
N LEU A 82 2.07 -7.54 -0.55
CA LEU A 82 3.13 -8.15 -1.34
C LEU A 82 3.25 -9.62 -0.95
N GLU A 83 3.12 -10.51 -1.92
CA GLU A 83 3.44 -11.94 -1.73
C GLU A 83 4.85 -12.23 -2.20
N ARG A 84 5.66 -12.80 -1.34
CA ARG A 84 7.02 -13.22 -1.65
C ARG A 84 7.45 -14.39 -0.77
N ASP A 85 8.09 -15.39 -1.36
CA ASP A 85 8.65 -16.55 -0.68
C ASP A 85 7.60 -17.26 0.23
N GLY A 86 6.35 -17.37 -0.23
CA GLY A 86 5.26 -18.02 0.50
C GLY A 86 4.78 -17.24 1.73
N LYS A 87 5.11 -15.95 1.83
CA LYS A 87 4.66 -15.03 2.90
C LYS A 87 3.92 -13.84 2.32
N LEU A 88 3.05 -13.27 3.15
CA LEU A 88 2.29 -12.06 2.84
C LEU A 88 2.79 -10.89 3.67
N PHE A 89 3.20 -9.83 3.02
CA PHE A 89 3.70 -8.61 3.63
C PHE A 89 2.64 -7.51 3.46
N PRO A 90 1.84 -7.20 4.50
CA PRO A 90 0.81 -6.18 4.42
C PRO A 90 1.41 -4.77 4.50
N ILE A 91 0.86 -3.87 3.69
CA ILE A 91 1.34 -2.50 3.56
C ILE A 91 0.13 -1.55 3.60
N GLU A 92 0.22 -0.53 4.43
CA GLU A 92 -0.66 0.63 4.44
C GLU A 92 0.10 1.85 3.91
N ILE A 93 -0.57 2.70 3.13
CA ILE A 93 0.01 3.92 2.58
C ILE A 93 -0.73 5.12 3.16
N LYS A 94 -0.01 5.99 3.85
CA LYS A 94 -0.64 7.12 4.58
C LYS A 94 0.12 8.42 4.37
N LYS A 95 -0.60 9.46 3.98
CA LYS A 95 -0.08 10.82 3.84
C LYS A 95 0.04 11.49 5.22
N MET A 96 0.99 11.02 6.02
CA MET A 96 1.31 11.60 7.33
C MET A 96 2.76 11.28 7.72
N ALA A 97 3.40 12.16 8.48
CA ALA A 97 4.77 11.95 8.94
C ALA A 97 4.87 11.04 10.18
N SER A 98 3.84 11.03 11.01
CA SER A 98 3.83 10.26 12.27
C SER A 98 2.59 9.36 12.35
N PRO A 99 2.59 8.19 11.71
CA PRO A 99 1.45 7.29 11.73
C PRO A 99 1.25 6.67 13.12
N PRO A 100 0.01 6.58 13.62
CA PRO A 100 -0.25 5.93 14.89
C PRO A 100 -0.20 4.41 14.74
N LYS A 101 0.32 3.70 15.75
CA LYS A 101 0.41 2.22 15.77
C LYS A 101 -0.93 1.52 15.49
N LYS A 102 -2.07 2.12 15.85
CA LYS A 102 -3.39 1.53 15.62
C LYS A 102 -3.68 1.16 14.15
N LEU A 103 -2.98 1.79 13.19
CA LEU A 103 -3.13 1.48 11.77
C LEU A 103 -2.65 0.06 11.43
N THR A 104 -1.73 -0.53 12.21
CA THR A 104 -1.25 -1.90 11.97
C THR A 104 -2.26 -2.99 12.36
N LYS A 105 -3.33 -2.64 13.10
CA LYS A 105 -4.35 -3.63 13.51
C LYS A 105 -5.06 -4.29 12.36
N VAL A 106 -5.17 -3.62 11.22
CA VAL A 106 -5.80 -4.20 10.03
C VAL A 106 -4.99 -5.38 9.48
N PHE A 107 -3.70 -5.44 9.74
CA PHE A 107 -2.81 -6.52 9.30
C PHE A 107 -3.16 -7.88 9.91
N ASP A 108 -3.84 -7.90 11.06
CA ASP A 108 -4.31 -9.14 11.71
C ASP A 108 -5.33 -9.89 10.83
N LEU A 109 -5.89 -9.24 9.81
CA LEU A 109 -6.76 -9.89 8.83
C LEU A 109 -6.02 -10.94 8.00
N ILE A 110 -4.71 -10.76 7.78
CA ILE A 110 -3.87 -11.70 7.03
C ILE A 110 -3.58 -12.96 7.84
N ASP A 111 -3.59 -12.91 9.15
CA ASP A 111 -3.34 -14.07 10.02
C ASP A 111 -4.37 -15.19 9.80
N LYS A 112 -5.48 -14.89 9.13
CA LYS A 112 -6.49 -15.87 8.70
C LYS A 112 -6.16 -16.55 7.37
N SER A 113 -5.11 -16.08 6.68
CA SER A 113 -4.62 -16.70 5.45
C SER A 113 -3.87 -18.00 5.75
N PRO A 114 -3.86 -19.00 4.84
CA PRO A 114 -2.97 -20.16 4.95
C PRO A 114 -1.50 -19.78 4.77
N LEU A 115 -1.17 -18.65 4.13
CA LEU A 115 0.19 -18.17 4.02
C LEU A 115 0.58 -17.38 5.28
N GLN A 116 1.82 -17.58 5.70
CA GLN A 116 2.36 -16.89 6.87
C GLN A 116 2.43 -15.38 6.61
N ARG A 117 2.03 -14.58 7.61
CA ARG A 117 2.27 -13.14 7.59
C ARG A 117 3.76 -12.85 7.79
N GLY A 118 4.32 -12.02 6.92
CA GLY A 118 5.62 -11.40 7.08
C GLY A 118 5.51 -10.06 7.84
N THR A 119 6.60 -9.30 7.85
CA THR A 119 6.64 -7.97 8.46
C THR A 119 5.69 -7.02 7.73
N GLY A 120 4.81 -6.34 8.47
CA GLY A 120 3.95 -5.29 7.94
C GLY A 120 4.67 -3.95 7.86
N ALA A 121 4.22 -3.05 7.00
CA ALA A 121 4.79 -1.72 6.85
C ALA A 121 3.71 -0.64 6.71
N ILE A 122 3.93 0.51 7.35
CA ILE A 122 3.22 1.75 7.03
C ILE A 122 4.17 2.59 6.18
N LEU A 123 3.87 2.73 4.88
CA LEU A 123 4.57 3.64 3.98
C LEU A 123 4.00 5.05 4.18
N CYS A 124 4.83 6.00 4.54
CA CYS A 124 4.35 7.32 4.96
C CYS A 124 5.38 8.42 4.70
N MET A 125 5.04 9.65 5.06
CA MET A 125 5.87 10.85 4.90
C MET A 125 6.85 11.04 6.09
N ALA A 126 7.26 9.97 6.76
CA ALA A 126 8.27 10.04 7.81
C ALA A 126 9.65 10.38 7.22
N ASP A 127 10.51 11.03 8.02
CA ASP A 127 11.86 11.39 7.60
C ASP A 127 12.84 10.22 7.73
N GLN A 128 12.54 9.26 8.60
CA GLN A 128 13.45 8.15 8.92
C GLN A 128 12.70 6.82 9.03
N LEU A 129 13.42 5.75 8.71
CA LEU A 129 12.97 4.39 8.95
C LEU A 129 12.77 4.16 10.46
N GLY A 130 11.65 3.57 10.82
CA GLY A 130 11.31 3.26 12.20
C GLY A 130 10.56 1.95 12.34
N ALA A 131 10.17 1.60 13.56
CA ALA A 131 9.35 0.44 13.83
C ALA A 131 8.36 0.72 14.96
N PHE A 132 7.16 0.17 14.87
CA PHE A 132 6.21 0.14 15.98
C PHE A 132 6.50 -1.01 16.95
N ASP A 133 6.98 -2.11 16.39
CA ASP A 133 7.35 -3.35 17.08
C ASP A 133 8.16 -4.26 16.13
N GLN A 134 8.46 -5.48 16.55
CA GLN A 134 9.25 -6.45 15.77
C GLN A 134 8.59 -6.87 14.45
N ASN A 135 7.29 -6.68 14.30
CA ASN A 135 6.51 -7.15 13.16
C ASN A 135 5.96 -6.02 12.27
N ASN A 136 6.13 -4.76 12.65
CA ASN A 136 5.53 -3.64 11.94
C ASN A 136 6.47 -2.46 11.86
N LEU A 137 6.79 -2.03 10.65
CA LEU A 137 7.72 -0.94 10.34
C LEU A 137 6.99 0.36 9.99
N ILE A 138 7.71 1.46 10.18
CA ILE A 138 7.43 2.78 9.61
C ILE A 138 8.45 2.99 8.52
N VAL A 139 8.02 3.15 7.28
CA VAL A 139 8.91 3.26 6.12
C VAL A 139 8.64 4.57 5.39
N PRO A 140 9.63 5.46 5.28
CA PRO A 140 9.52 6.63 4.43
C PRO A 140 9.26 6.24 2.97
N ILE A 141 8.30 6.90 2.32
CA ILE A 141 8.02 6.69 0.89
C ILE A 141 9.24 7.07 0.03
N SER A 142 10.08 7.97 0.51
CA SER A 142 11.32 8.36 -0.17
C SER A 142 12.39 7.25 -0.27
N LEU A 143 12.18 6.10 0.38
CA LEU A 143 13.08 4.94 0.34
C LEU A 143 12.65 3.84 -0.65
N ILE A 144 11.57 4.07 -1.42
CA ILE A 144 11.02 3.11 -2.39
C ILE A 144 11.63 3.34 -3.77
#